data_503e111551571e0e0ed41a1b995a86c0
#
_entry.id   503e111551571e0e0ed41a1b995a86c0
#
_cell.length_a   1.000
_cell.length_b   1.000
_cell.length_c   1.000
_cell.angle_alpha   90.00
_cell.angle_beta   90.00
_cell.angle_gamma   90.00
#
_symmetry.space_group_name_H-M   'P 1'
#
loop_
_entity.id
_entity.type
_entity.pdbx_description
1 polymer ?
#
loop_
_entity_poly.entity_id
_entity_poly.type
_entity_poly.pdbx_seq_one_letter_code
_entity_poly.pdbx_strand_id
1 'polypeptide(L)'
;MTTLFQATGKVSWFGGPSDTGVSPSEGLAFIYQYSTAPYLFLDKQPPNTTGLARRLNPEVFYVACRWDYATTPKSMLATSEQALVQAGDRKFLAWPSDWGPHTSTGRVADISPGLMAALGIKTDDSVQVTYPAPPEAEMEIAEVTAEAHAVMALARPPVPPLLAKLKKRRAAKKRGKK
;
A
#
# COMPACT_ATOMS: atom_id res chain seq x y z
N MET A 1 0.12 -16.67 16.54
CA MET A 1 -1.02 -16.56 15.59
C MET A 1 -0.85 -17.63 14.52
N THR A 2 -1.90 -18.24 14.04
CA THR A 2 -1.77 -19.33 13.04
C THR A 2 -1.83 -18.72 11.64
N THR A 3 -0.86 -19.04 10.78
CA THR A 3 -0.91 -18.70 9.36
C THR A 3 -2.10 -19.37 8.69
N LEU A 4 -2.98 -18.60 8.07
CA LEU A 4 -4.17 -19.09 7.40
C LEU A 4 -3.97 -19.22 5.89
N PHE A 5 -3.07 -18.44 5.32
CA PHE A 5 -2.72 -18.47 3.91
C PHE A 5 -1.22 -18.19 3.72
N GLN A 6 -0.59 -18.94 2.83
CA GLN A 6 0.77 -18.66 2.39
C GLN A 6 0.91 -19.07 0.92
N ALA A 7 1.54 -18.21 0.13
CA ALA A 7 1.87 -18.49 -1.26
C ALA A 7 3.25 -17.92 -1.60
N THR A 8 4.02 -18.66 -2.39
CA THR A 8 5.33 -18.23 -2.90
C THR A 8 5.38 -18.45 -4.41
N GLY A 9 5.80 -17.44 -5.15
CA GLY A 9 5.91 -17.52 -6.61
C GLY A 9 5.93 -16.15 -7.27
N LYS A 10 5.70 -16.14 -8.58
CA LYS A 10 5.74 -14.94 -9.41
C LYS A 10 4.64 -13.95 -9.05
N VAL A 11 4.95 -12.66 -9.23
CA VAL A 11 4.05 -11.55 -8.96
C VAL A 11 3.84 -10.68 -10.20
N SER A 12 2.69 -10.00 -10.27
CA SER A 12 2.50 -8.80 -11.11
C SER A 12 1.95 -7.65 -10.26
N TRP A 13 1.70 -6.53 -10.90
CA TRP A 13 1.04 -5.39 -10.26
C TRP A 13 -0.33 -5.16 -10.87
N PHE A 14 -1.21 -4.49 -10.12
CA PHE A 14 -2.52 -4.08 -10.57
C PHE A 14 -2.96 -2.80 -9.87
N GLY A 15 -3.94 -2.14 -10.47
CA GLY A 15 -4.60 -1.00 -9.87
C GLY A 15 -3.91 0.34 -10.11
N GLY A 16 -4.62 1.38 -9.72
CA GLY A 16 -4.24 2.76 -9.98
C GLY A 16 -4.63 3.25 -11.38
N PRO A 17 -4.58 4.58 -11.61
CA PRO A 17 -5.07 5.21 -12.85
C PRO A 17 -4.38 4.74 -14.12
N SER A 18 -3.13 4.27 -14.01
CA SER A 18 -2.29 3.82 -15.12
C SER A 18 -2.51 2.35 -15.51
N ASP A 19 -3.36 1.63 -14.78
CA ASP A 19 -3.64 0.23 -15.08
C ASP A 19 -4.55 0.12 -16.31
N THR A 20 -3.97 -0.32 -17.43
CA THR A 20 -4.69 -0.52 -18.69
C THR A 20 -5.32 -1.90 -18.79
N GLY A 21 -5.00 -2.83 -17.89
CA GLY A 21 -5.54 -4.18 -17.85
C GLY A 21 -6.94 -4.29 -17.29
N VAL A 22 -7.41 -3.26 -16.58
CA VAL A 22 -8.71 -3.27 -15.90
C VAL A 22 -9.85 -2.96 -16.88
N SER A 23 -10.87 -3.84 -16.92
CA SER A 23 -12.11 -3.58 -17.65
C SER A 23 -12.91 -2.44 -17.00
N PRO A 24 -13.68 -1.63 -17.78
CA PRO A 24 -14.54 -0.59 -17.22
C PRO A 24 -15.59 -1.09 -16.23
N SER A 25 -16.05 -2.32 -16.38
CA SER A 25 -17.04 -2.96 -15.49
C SER A 25 -16.41 -3.77 -14.36
N GLU A 26 -15.07 -3.86 -14.31
CA GLU A 26 -14.37 -4.66 -13.30
C GLU A 26 -14.51 -4.04 -11.92
N GLY A 27 -14.85 -4.89 -10.94
CA GLY A 27 -14.88 -4.59 -9.52
C GLY A 27 -13.71 -5.25 -8.79
N LEU A 28 -13.70 -5.10 -7.47
CA LEU A 28 -12.81 -5.83 -6.59
C LEU A 28 -13.59 -6.95 -5.89
N ALA A 29 -12.97 -8.11 -5.68
CA ALA A 29 -13.66 -9.28 -5.18
C ALA A 29 -14.20 -9.12 -3.74
N PHE A 30 -13.58 -8.27 -2.91
CA PHE A 30 -13.98 -8.09 -1.51
C PHE A 30 -13.70 -6.71 -0.89
N ILE A 31 -12.98 -5.84 -1.58
CA ILE A 31 -12.93 -4.42 -1.21
C ILE A 31 -13.87 -3.68 -2.12
N TYR A 32 -14.77 -3.02 -1.54
CA TYR A 32 -16.06 -2.88 -2.12
C TYR A 32 -16.32 -1.52 -2.68
N GLN A 33 -16.03 -0.48 -1.93
CA GLN A 33 -16.34 0.88 -2.33
C GLN A 33 -15.48 1.86 -1.55
N TYR A 34 -15.32 3.06 -2.08
CA TYR A 34 -14.68 4.17 -1.40
C TYR A 34 -15.26 4.44 0.00
N SER A 35 -16.57 4.29 0.16
CA SER A 35 -17.26 4.51 1.45
C SER A 35 -16.90 3.51 2.55
N THR A 36 -16.46 2.30 2.18
CA THR A 36 -16.15 1.23 3.14
C THR A 36 -14.66 1.09 3.41
N ALA A 37 -13.81 1.45 2.45
CA ALA A 37 -12.36 1.37 2.55
C ALA A 37 -11.66 2.58 1.90
N PRO A 38 -11.99 3.83 2.33
CA PRO A 38 -11.47 5.04 1.68
C PRO A 38 -9.94 5.11 1.65
N TYR A 39 -9.28 4.51 2.63
CA TYR A 39 -7.81 4.49 2.74
C TYR A 39 -7.11 3.76 1.59
N LEU A 40 -7.83 2.92 0.83
CA LEU A 40 -7.28 2.21 -0.32
C LEU A 40 -7.41 2.98 -1.64
N PHE A 41 -8.20 4.04 -1.67
CA PHE A 41 -8.52 4.76 -2.89
C PHE A 41 -7.87 6.15 -2.93
N LEU A 42 -7.74 6.68 -4.12
CA LEU A 42 -7.37 8.08 -4.31
C LEU A 42 -8.46 8.99 -3.74
N ASP A 43 -8.07 10.02 -2.99
CA ASP A 43 -8.99 11.03 -2.44
C ASP A 43 -9.79 11.74 -3.56
N LYS A 44 -9.11 12.01 -4.67
CA LYS A 44 -9.73 12.56 -5.88
C LYS A 44 -9.59 11.56 -7.01
N GLN A 45 -10.72 11.05 -7.44
CA GLN A 45 -10.74 10.16 -8.60
C GLN A 45 -10.45 10.93 -9.88
N PRO A 46 -9.51 10.49 -10.74
CA PRO A 46 -9.30 11.10 -12.04
C PRO A 46 -10.60 11.13 -12.86
N PRO A 47 -10.84 12.19 -13.66
CA PRO A 47 -12.02 12.25 -14.51
C PRO A 47 -12.12 11.01 -15.42
N ASN A 48 -13.35 10.52 -15.58
CA ASN A 48 -13.65 9.35 -16.43
C ASN A 48 -12.96 8.03 -16.02
N THR A 49 -12.44 7.93 -14.79
CA THR A 49 -11.89 6.67 -14.29
C THR A 49 -13.01 5.63 -14.14
N THR A 50 -12.91 4.56 -14.92
CA THR A 50 -13.81 3.41 -14.89
C THR A 50 -13.07 2.17 -14.42
N GLY A 51 -13.80 1.22 -13.84
CA GLY A 51 -13.18 0.05 -13.20
C GLY A 51 -12.65 0.39 -11.79
N LEU A 52 -13.08 -0.39 -10.80
CA LEU A 52 -12.81 -0.07 -9.40
C LEU A 52 -11.30 -0.16 -9.08
N ALA A 53 -10.57 -1.10 -9.67
CA ALA A 53 -9.15 -1.24 -9.44
C ALA A 53 -8.34 -0.01 -9.90
N ARG A 54 -8.75 0.68 -10.97
CA ARG A 54 -8.09 1.93 -11.41
C ARG A 54 -8.24 3.07 -10.42
N ARG A 55 -9.22 2.99 -9.52
CA ARG A 55 -9.49 4.00 -8.49
C ARG A 55 -8.69 3.79 -7.22
N LEU A 56 -7.98 2.66 -7.10
CA LEU A 56 -7.04 2.40 -6.01
C LEU A 56 -5.90 3.42 -6.01
N ASN A 57 -5.42 3.78 -4.83
CA ASN A 57 -4.23 4.60 -4.68
C ASN A 57 -2.98 3.72 -4.88
N PRO A 58 -2.21 3.91 -5.95
CA PRO A 58 -1.05 3.06 -6.24
C PRO A 58 0.05 3.14 -5.18
N GLU A 59 0.09 4.19 -4.36
CA GLU A 59 1.07 4.36 -3.27
C GLU A 59 0.70 3.59 -2.00
N VAL A 60 -0.54 3.16 -1.85
CA VAL A 60 -0.97 2.32 -0.73
C VAL A 60 -0.58 0.88 -1.02
N PHE A 61 -0.06 0.19 -0.02
CA PHE A 61 0.35 -1.20 -0.16
C PHE A 61 -0.86 -2.13 -0.02
N TYR A 62 -1.21 -2.79 -1.12
CA TYR A 62 -2.27 -3.79 -1.18
C TYR A 62 -1.83 -4.99 -2.01
N VAL A 63 -2.52 -6.13 -1.79
CA VAL A 63 -2.23 -7.40 -2.44
C VAL A 63 -3.51 -8.16 -2.78
N ALA A 64 -3.55 -8.73 -3.96
CA ALA A 64 -4.50 -9.74 -4.39
C ALA A 64 -3.82 -11.11 -4.42
N CYS A 65 -4.46 -12.12 -3.87
CA CYS A 65 -4.05 -13.51 -3.94
C CYS A 65 -5.26 -14.39 -4.21
N ARG A 66 -5.03 -15.64 -4.59
CA ARG A 66 -6.08 -16.65 -4.67
C ARG A 66 -6.42 -17.18 -3.29
N TRP A 67 -7.01 -16.32 -2.48
CA TRP A 67 -7.43 -16.64 -1.13
C TRP A 67 -8.37 -17.85 -1.12
N ASP A 68 -8.15 -18.79 -0.21
CA ASP A 68 -9.10 -19.86 0.05
C ASP A 68 -10.19 -19.32 0.99
N TYR A 69 -11.36 -19.01 0.46
CA TYR A 69 -12.45 -18.44 1.25
C TYR A 69 -13.03 -19.41 2.31
N ALA A 70 -12.65 -20.68 2.30
CA ALA A 70 -13.00 -21.61 3.38
C ALA A 70 -12.16 -21.34 4.65
N THR A 71 -10.90 -20.96 4.49
CA THR A 71 -9.96 -20.66 5.58
C THR A 71 -9.75 -19.17 5.80
N THR A 72 -9.86 -18.37 4.74
CA THR A 72 -9.74 -16.92 4.75
C THR A 72 -11.00 -16.27 4.16
N PRO A 73 -12.13 -16.27 4.88
CA PRO A 73 -13.39 -15.71 4.35
C PRO A 73 -13.26 -14.20 4.07
N LYS A 74 -14.04 -13.71 3.11
CA LYS A 74 -14.02 -12.30 2.68
C LYS A 74 -14.19 -11.31 3.85
N SER A 75 -15.04 -11.65 4.82
CA SER A 75 -15.24 -10.83 6.02
C SER A 75 -13.98 -10.66 6.86
N MET A 76 -13.10 -11.67 6.89
CA MET A 76 -11.82 -11.61 7.57
C MET A 76 -10.82 -10.77 6.77
N LEU A 77 -10.72 -11.00 5.46
CA LEU A 77 -9.80 -10.25 4.57
C LEU A 77 -10.16 -8.77 4.49
N ALA A 78 -11.42 -8.40 4.71
CA ALA A 78 -11.90 -7.03 4.72
C ALA A 78 -11.78 -6.34 6.09
N THR A 79 -11.08 -6.93 7.06
CA THR A 79 -10.83 -6.34 8.39
C THR A 79 -9.55 -5.51 8.40
N SER A 80 -9.08 -5.15 9.59
CA SER A 80 -7.84 -4.41 9.80
C SER A 80 -6.57 -5.27 9.74
N GLU A 81 -6.69 -6.57 9.51
CA GLU A 81 -5.52 -7.45 9.44
C GLU A 81 -4.85 -7.37 8.06
N GLN A 82 -3.55 -7.19 8.07
CA GLN A 82 -2.74 -7.09 6.85
C GLN A 82 -2.03 -8.42 6.54
N ALA A 83 -1.63 -8.59 5.29
CA ALA A 83 -0.72 -9.64 4.86
C ALA A 83 0.71 -9.13 4.92
N LEU A 84 1.67 -10.03 5.17
CA LEU A 84 3.09 -9.78 4.97
C LEU A 84 3.45 -10.17 3.53
N VAL A 85 4.07 -9.25 2.79
CA VAL A 85 4.63 -9.51 1.45
C VAL A 85 6.14 -9.35 1.52
N GLN A 86 6.86 -10.38 1.13
CA GLN A 86 8.32 -10.43 1.21
C GLN A 86 8.94 -10.78 -0.14
N ALA A 87 10.04 -10.09 -0.47
CA ALA A 87 10.92 -10.39 -1.60
C ALA A 87 12.38 -10.21 -1.18
N GLY A 88 13.14 -11.32 -1.12
CA GLY A 88 14.48 -11.31 -0.52
C GLY A 88 14.44 -10.84 0.94
N ASP A 89 15.26 -9.85 1.27
CA ASP A 89 15.34 -9.29 2.63
C ASP A 89 14.32 -8.17 2.88
N ARG A 90 13.59 -7.73 1.84
CA ARG A 90 12.57 -6.69 1.97
C ARG A 90 11.21 -7.27 2.27
N LYS A 91 10.52 -6.68 3.23
CA LYS A 91 9.20 -7.10 3.66
C LYS A 91 8.34 -5.91 4.04
N PHE A 92 7.08 -5.95 3.67
CA PHE A 92 6.11 -4.90 3.94
C PHE A 92 4.74 -5.49 4.24
N LEU A 93 3.97 -4.76 5.05
CA LEU A 93 2.57 -5.05 5.28
C LEU A 93 1.72 -4.52 4.13
N ALA A 94 0.73 -5.31 3.71
CA ALA A 94 -0.17 -4.97 2.62
C ALA A 94 -1.62 -5.35 2.92
N TRP A 95 -2.55 -4.52 2.49
CA TRP A 95 -3.97 -4.79 2.65
C TRP A 95 -4.43 -5.85 1.65
N PRO A 96 -5.06 -6.95 2.07
CA PRO A 96 -5.81 -7.80 1.15
C PRO A 96 -6.85 -6.94 0.42
N SER A 97 -6.88 -6.98 -0.92
CA SER A 97 -7.73 -6.07 -1.69
C SER A 97 -8.57 -6.74 -2.75
N ASP A 98 -8.12 -7.86 -3.28
CA ASP A 98 -8.80 -8.55 -4.36
C ASP A 98 -8.47 -10.05 -4.37
N TRP A 99 -9.16 -10.80 -5.23
CA TRP A 99 -8.89 -12.20 -5.50
C TRP A 99 -8.29 -12.34 -6.90
N GLY A 100 -7.15 -13.00 -6.99
CA GLY A 100 -6.40 -13.19 -8.22
C GLY A 100 -4.91 -13.34 -7.92
N PRO A 101 -4.04 -13.39 -8.91
CA PRO A 101 -4.31 -13.46 -10.36
C PRO A 101 -4.91 -14.80 -10.80
N HIS A 102 -5.46 -14.83 -12.03
CA HIS A 102 -5.98 -16.09 -12.58
C HIS A 102 -4.85 -17.12 -12.74
N THR A 103 -5.16 -18.40 -12.54
CA THR A 103 -4.17 -19.50 -12.53
C THR A 103 -3.38 -19.60 -13.84
N SER A 104 -3.99 -19.26 -14.99
CA SER A 104 -3.32 -19.28 -16.30
C SER A 104 -2.14 -18.33 -16.41
N THR A 105 -2.02 -17.34 -15.52
CA THR A 105 -0.89 -16.39 -15.52
C THR A 105 0.40 -16.99 -14.96
N GLY A 106 0.32 -18.11 -14.23
CA GLY A 106 1.43 -18.68 -13.49
C GLY A 106 1.92 -17.84 -12.30
N ARG A 107 1.17 -16.79 -11.92
CA ARG A 107 1.49 -15.89 -10.80
C ARG A 107 0.69 -16.27 -9.56
N VAL A 108 1.22 -15.91 -8.39
CA VAL A 108 0.57 -16.20 -7.10
C VAL A 108 -0.07 -14.95 -6.48
N ALA A 109 0.40 -13.78 -6.85
CA ALA A 109 -0.09 -12.51 -6.32
C ALA A 109 -0.04 -11.40 -7.36
N ASP A 110 -0.91 -10.40 -7.18
CA ASP A 110 -0.83 -9.08 -7.80
C ASP A 110 -0.76 -8.04 -6.68
N ILE A 111 0.19 -7.11 -6.75
CA ILE A 111 0.45 -6.12 -5.70
C ILE A 111 0.31 -4.70 -6.24
N SER A 112 0.20 -3.71 -5.33
CA SER A 112 0.18 -2.31 -5.75
C SER A 112 1.50 -1.90 -6.41
N PRO A 113 1.48 -0.91 -7.34
CA PRO A 113 2.70 -0.34 -7.91
C PRO A 113 3.68 0.17 -6.86
N GLY A 114 3.20 0.86 -5.83
CA GLY A 114 4.03 1.36 -4.72
C GLY A 114 4.70 0.25 -3.93
N LEU A 115 3.97 -0.85 -3.64
CA LEU A 115 4.56 -2.01 -2.97
C LEU A 115 5.63 -2.69 -3.85
N MET A 116 5.37 -2.83 -5.15
CA MET A 116 6.36 -3.38 -6.09
C MET A 116 7.64 -2.53 -6.10
N ALA A 117 7.51 -1.21 -6.15
CA ALA A 117 8.65 -0.29 -6.08
C ALA A 117 9.38 -0.37 -4.73
N ALA A 118 8.67 -0.43 -3.61
CA ALA A 118 9.26 -0.55 -2.26
C ALA A 118 10.03 -1.86 -2.08
N LEU A 119 9.51 -2.97 -2.60
CA LEU A 119 10.21 -4.25 -2.63
C LEU A 119 11.41 -4.25 -3.59
N GLY A 120 11.49 -3.30 -4.53
CA GLY A 120 12.56 -3.22 -5.52
C GLY A 120 12.52 -4.34 -6.56
N ILE A 121 11.34 -4.82 -6.89
CA ILE A 121 11.08 -5.94 -7.80
C ILE A 121 10.29 -5.48 -9.03
N LYS A 122 10.13 -6.37 -9.98
CA LYS A 122 9.36 -6.19 -11.21
C LYS A 122 8.43 -7.38 -11.45
N THR A 123 7.57 -7.24 -12.44
CA THR A 123 6.69 -8.33 -12.88
C THR A 123 7.50 -9.60 -13.18
N ASP A 124 6.97 -10.73 -12.73
CA ASP A 124 7.52 -12.09 -12.78
C ASP A 124 8.70 -12.37 -11.82
N ASP A 125 9.10 -11.41 -10.98
CA ASP A 125 9.95 -11.71 -9.82
C ASP A 125 9.15 -12.49 -8.77
N SER A 126 9.88 -13.15 -7.84
CA SER A 126 9.29 -13.99 -6.81
C SER A 126 8.98 -13.23 -5.54
N VAL A 127 7.82 -13.47 -4.98
CA VAL A 127 7.41 -12.99 -3.66
C VAL A 127 6.87 -14.15 -2.81
N GLN A 128 6.88 -13.94 -1.49
CA GLN A 128 6.12 -14.73 -0.54
C GLN A 128 5.05 -13.83 0.08
N VAL A 129 3.83 -14.32 0.14
CA VAL A 129 2.70 -13.66 0.82
C VAL A 129 2.24 -14.56 1.96
N THR A 130 2.13 -13.99 3.16
CA THR A 130 1.66 -14.69 4.39
C THR A 130 0.50 -13.89 5.00
N TYR A 131 -0.61 -14.55 5.34
CA TYR A 131 -1.76 -13.92 5.96
C TYR A 131 -2.31 -14.77 7.13
N PRO A 132 -2.70 -14.15 8.25
CA PRO A 132 -2.39 -12.77 8.62
C PRO A 132 -0.88 -12.57 8.78
N ALA A 133 -0.43 -11.32 8.74
CA ALA A 133 0.97 -11.00 9.02
C ALA A 133 1.33 -11.49 10.43
N PRO A 134 2.49 -12.15 10.61
CA PRO A 134 2.90 -12.56 11.95
C PRO A 134 3.26 -11.33 12.80
N PRO A 135 2.92 -11.33 14.11
CA PRO A 135 3.11 -10.17 15.00
C PRO A 135 4.54 -9.67 15.07
N GLU A 136 5.51 -10.55 14.99
CA GLU A 136 6.94 -10.19 14.96
C GLU A 136 7.32 -9.38 13.73
N ALA A 137 6.69 -9.61 12.58
CA ALA A 137 6.92 -8.84 11.37
C ALA A 137 6.33 -7.42 11.48
N GLU A 138 5.21 -7.27 12.16
CA GLU A 138 4.61 -5.96 12.43
C GLU A 138 5.53 -5.11 13.32
N MET A 139 6.11 -5.72 14.38
CA MET A 139 7.03 -5.06 15.29
C MET A 139 8.33 -4.64 14.57
N GLU A 140 8.94 -5.53 13.80
CA GLU A 140 10.18 -5.26 13.08
C GLU A 140 10.00 -4.15 12.04
N ILE A 141 8.90 -4.15 11.28
CA ILE A 141 8.60 -3.09 10.30
C ILE A 141 8.37 -1.76 11.02
N ALA A 142 7.70 -1.76 12.17
CA ALA A 142 7.48 -0.55 12.96
C ALA A 142 8.79 0.03 13.51
N GLU A 143 9.72 -0.80 13.99
CA GLU A 143 11.03 -0.37 14.48
C GLU A 143 11.88 0.24 13.37
N VAL A 144 11.98 -0.42 12.21
CA VAL A 144 12.73 0.09 11.03
C VAL A 144 12.15 1.43 10.56
N THR A 145 10.84 1.58 10.58
CA THR A 145 10.17 2.83 10.19
C THR A 145 10.44 3.94 11.21
N ALA A 146 10.43 3.64 12.50
CA ALA A 146 10.75 4.59 13.57
C ALA A 146 12.21 5.06 13.50
N GLU A 147 13.16 4.14 13.27
CA GLU A 147 14.57 4.47 13.08
C GLU A 147 14.80 5.34 11.83
N ALA A 148 14.17 5.00 10.70
CA ALA A 148 14.26 5.80 9.48
C ALA A 148 13.73 7.23 9.70
N HIS A 149 12.62 7.39 10.40
CA HIS A 149 12.10 8.70 10.77
C HIS A 149 13.03 9.49 11.71
N ALA A 150 13.65 8.82 12.68
CA ALA A 150 14.62 9.44 13.59
C ALA A 150 15.87 9.93 12.84
N VAL A 151 16.43 9.10 11.95
CA VAL A 151 17.56 9.46 11.10
C VAL A 151 17.23 10.64 10.18
N MET A 152 16.06 10.65 9.56
CA MET A 152 15.58 11.77 8.71
C MET A 152 15.37 13.06 9.51
N ALA A 153 14.92 12.96 10.76
CA ALA A 153 14.78 14.12 11.65
C ALA A 153 16.14 14.73 12.03
N LEU A 154 17.14 13.89 12.28
CA LEU A 154 18.53 14.31 12.57
C LEU A 154 19.26 14.88 11.34
N ALA A 155 18.95 14.36 10.16
CA ALA A 155 19.55 14.80 8.89
C ALA A 155 18.95 16.11 8.35
N ARG A 156 17.92 16.67 8.97
CA ARG A 156 17.40 18.00 8.57
C ARG A 156 18.46 19.07 8.85
N PRO A 157 18.98 19.74 7.81
CA PRO A 157 19.94 20.83 8.03
C PRO A 157 19.29 21.91 8.91
N PRO A 158 20.01 22.53 9.84
CA PRO A 158 19.48 23.60 10.66
C PRO A 158 18.95 24.72 9.75
N VAL A 159 17.71 25.13 9.97
CA VAL A 159 17.07 26.20 9.18
C VAL A 159 17.97 27.43 9.25
N PRO A 160 18.50 27.96 8.13
CA PRO A 160 19.40 29.09 8.14
C PRO A 160 18.79 30.26 8.91
N PRO A 161 19.52 30.95 9.77
CA PRO A 161 18.98 32.02 10.63
C PRO A 161 18.33 33.20 9.84
N LEU A 162 18.63 33.30 8.54
CA LEU A 162 17.98 34.26 7.64
C LEU A 162 16.50 34.02 7.42
N LEU A 163 16.07 32.79 7.29
CA LEU A 163 14.66 32.41 7.10
C LEU A 163 13.83 32.62 8.38
N ALA A 164 14.44 32.45 9.54
CA ALA A 164 13.79 32.71 10.82
C ALA A 164 13.52 34.24 11.00
N LYS A 165 14.44 35.11 10.54
CA LYS A 165 14.25 36.56 10.54
C LYS A 165 13.14 37.03 9.59
N LEU A 166 12.99 36.37 8.44
CA LEU A 166 11.93 36.70 7.47
C LEU A 166 10.52 36.34 7.98
N LYS A 167 10.40 35.21 8.66
CA LYS A 167 9.11 34.81 9.30
C LYS A 167 8.71 35.74 10.42
N LYS A 168 9.65 36.20 11.28
CA LYS A 168 9.39 37.19 12.33
C LYS A 168 8.98 38.55 11.76
N ARG A 169 9.58 39.05 10.66
CA ARG A 169 9.22 40.31 10.00
C ARG A 169 7.82 40.26 9.36
N ARG A 170 7.42 39.11 8.77
CA ARG A 170 6.06 38.94 8.22
C ARG A 170 4.98 38.91 9.30
N ALA A 171 5.27 38.29 10.46
CA ALA A 171 4.34 38.26 11.60
C ALA A 171 4.16 39.64 12.25
N ALA A 172 5.23 40.42 12.37
CA ALA A 172 5.17 41.78 12.91
C ALA A 172 4.39 42.75 11.99
N LYS A 173 4.54 42.62 10.66
CA LYS A 173 3.82 43.45 9.68
C LYS A 173 2.31 43.17 9.62
N LYS A 174 1.87 41.99 10.05
CA LYS A 174 0.45 41.62 10.15
C LYS A 174 -0.24 42.17 11.41
N ARG A 175 0.53 42.43 12.49
CA ARG A 175 -0.01 42.96 13.75
C ARG A 175 -0.12 44.52 13.77
N GLY A 176 0.52 45.23 12.86
CA GLY A 176 0.48 46.67 12.77
C GLY A 176 -0.58 47.24 11.81
N LYS A 177 -1.52 46.42 11.33
CA LYS A 177 -2.63 46.82 10.46
C LYS A 177 -4.00 46.42 11.08
N LYS A 178 -4.17 46.66 12.35
CA LYS A 178 -5.49 46.70 12.99
C LYS A 178 -5.67 48.05 13.67
#